data_3cdc1d3d2c5f8e5684ff6eb73eb5a84d
#
_entry.id   3cdc1d3d2c5f8e5684ff6eb73eb5a84d
#
_cell.length_a   1.000
_cell.length_b   1.000
_cell.length_c   1.000
_cell.angle_alpha   90.00
_cell.angle_beta   90.00
_cell.angle_gamma   90.00
#
_symmetry.space_group_name_H-M   'P 1'
#
loop_
_entity.id
_entity.type
_entity.pdbx_description
1 polymer ?
#
loop_
_entity_poly.entity_id
_entity_poly.type
_entity_poly.pdbx_seq_one_letter_code
_entity_poly.pdbx_strand_id
1 'polypeptide(L)'
;MELRVGNKYRLGRKIGSGSFGDIYLGTNISTGEEVAIKLECIKTRHPQLHIESKFYKMMQGGVGIPTIKWCGSEGDYNVMVMELLGPSLEDLFNFCSRRFSLKTVLLLADQLISRTDYIHSRNFIHRDIKPDNFLMGLGKKGNLVYIIDFGLAKKYRDGRTHMHIPYRENKNLTGTARYASINTHLGIEQSRRDDLESLGYVLMYFNRGSLPWQGLKAATKRQKYERISEKKMSTPIEELCKIHPTEFSTYLRYCRQLRFEERPDYSYLRQLFRTLFHSQGFTYDYVFDWNMLKFGNARQPSLPSAQQPLAHLQPANAAPPSGTTNDQEHRSSSRPYTRQCLGLGPAGPTVGTSSRRQKHETLDARGDQDNQEKSDLQAAGGGGQERRVSMRLHRSNAAAAAGEMHPKSKKRNKKSGGTVTR
;
A
#
# COMPACT_ATOMS: atom_id res chain seq x y z
N MET A 1 36.26 1.40 9.60
CA MET A 1 35.71 0.38 10.52
C MET A 1 34.41 -0.11 9.93
N GLU A 2 34.27 -1.39 9.60
CA GLU A 2 33.00 -1.93 9.10
C GLU A 2 31.99 -2.01 10.23
N LEU A 3 30.83 -1.39 10.05
CA LEU A 3 29.72 -1.52 11.00
C LEU A 3 29.11 -2.92 10.83
N ARG A 4 29.15 -3.71 11.89
CA ARG A 4 28.57 -5.06 11.94
C ARG A 4 27.44 -5.10 12.92
N VAL A 5 26.43 -5.88 12.62
CA VAL A 5 25.26 -6.12 13.44
C VAL A 5 25.20 -7.59 13.80
N GLY A 6 25.03 -7.89 15.10
CA GLY A 6 24.99 -9.26 15.61
C GLY A 6 26.22 -10.06 15.26
N ASN A 7 27.40 -9.42 15.14
CA ASN A 7 28.66 -10.00 14.71
C ASN A 7 28.63 -10.79 13.38
N LYS A 8 27.50 -10.80 12.70
CA LYS A 8 27.24 -11.65 11.52
C LYS A 8 26.85 -10.89 10.27
N TYR A 9 26.28 -9.69 10.42
CA TYR A 9 25.75 -8.92 9.30
C TYR A 9 26.51 -7.61 9.14
N ARG A 10 27.12 -7.41 7.96
CA ARG A 10 27.74 -6.14 7.59
C ARG A 10 26.65 -5.16 7.17
N LEU A 11 26.64 -3.97 7.76
CA LEU A 11 25.73 -2.90 7.40
C LEU A 11 26.18 -2.23 6.10
N GLY A 12 25.28 -2.10 5.15
CA GLY A 12 25.51 -1.45 3.86
C GLY A 12 24.80 -0.11 3.72
N ARG A 13 24.38 0.22 2.49
CA ARG A 13 23.67 1.47 2.20
C ARG A 13 22.23 1.45 2.70
N LYS A 14 21.71 2.63 3.01
CA LYS A 14 20.28 2.80 3.32
C LYS A 14 19.44 2.51 2.07
N ILE A 15 18.40 1.71 2.23
CA ILE A 15 17.47 1.31 1.17
C ILE A 15 16.04 1.81 1.40
N GLY A 16 15.72 2.30 2.60
CA GLY A 16 14.40 2.82 2.91
C GLY A 16 14.33 3.48 4.28
N SER A 17 13.17 4.09 4.56
CA SER A 17 12.77 4.56 5.89
C SER A 17 11.36 4.07 6.13
N GLY A 18 11.13 3.39 7.24
CA GLY A 18 9.82 3.00 7.72
C GLY A 18 9.27 3.96 8.77
N SER A 19 8.07 3.71 9.24
CA SER A 19 7.38 4.52 10.26
C SER A 19 8.14 4.58 11.58
N PHE A 20 9.02 3.59 11.84
CA PHE A 20 9.68 3.40 13.14
C PHE A 20 11.21 3.23 13.02
N GLY A 21 11.81 3.58 11.90
CA GLY A 21 13.26 3.48 11.74
C GLY A 21 13.72 3.40 10.29
N ASP A 22 15.03 3.39 10.14
CA ASP A 22 15.70 3.31 8.85
C ASP A 22 16.00 1.87 8.45
N ILE A 23 15.92 1.58 7.16
CA ILE A 23 16.16 0.26 6.59
C ILE A 23 17.42 0.30 5.73
N TYR A 24 18.34 -0.62 6.00
CA TYR A 24 19.62 -0.76 5.32
C TYR A 24 19.74 -2.10 4.61
N LEU A 25 20.42 -2.11 3.50
CA LEU A 25 20.93 -3.34 2.92
C LEU A 25 22.04 -3.89 3.83
N GLY A 26 22.03 -5.18 4.10
CA GLY A 26 23.10 -5.84 4.83
C GLY A 26 23.57 -7.09 4.10
N THR A 27 24.71 -7.61 4.50
CA THR A 27 25.27 -8.86 3.96
C THR A 27 25.69 -9.76 5.12
N ASN A 28 25.21 -10.99 5.13
CA ASN A 28 25.71 -12.02 6.03
C ASN A 28 27.16 -12.34 5.64
N ILE A 29 28.12 -12.05 6.53
CA ILE A 29 29.55 -12.19 6.23
C ILE A 29 30.01 -13.65 6.04
N SER A 30 29.25 -14.62 6.55
CA SER A 30 29.58 -16.04 6.44
C SER A 30 29.04 -16.67 5.17
N THR A 31 27.88 -16.21 4.68
CA THR A 31 27.19 -16.85 3.53
C THR A 31 27.12 -15.97 2.29
N GLY A 32 27.43 -14.67 2.40
CA GLY A 32 27.22 -13.69 1.34
C GLY A 32 25.73 -13.33 1.10
N GLU A 33 24.79 -13.90 1.87
CA GLU A 33 23.35 -13.64 1.72
C GLU A 33 23.05 -12.17 2.01
N GLU A 34 22.34 -11.51 1.08
CA GLU A 34 21.83 -10.17 1.30
C GLU A 34 20.58 -10.19 2.21
N VAL A 35 20.49 -9.22 3.10
CA VAL A 35 19.43 -9.07 4.09
C VAL A 35 18.98 -7.63 4.18
N ALA A 36 17.78 -7.40 4.72
CA ALA A 36 17.31 -6.09 5.14
C ALA A 36 17.55 -5.92 6.64
N ILE A 37 18.11 -4.79 7.04
CA ILE A 37 18.41 -4.45 8.44
C ILE A 37 17.62 -3.21 8.82
N LYS A 38 16.63 -3.37 9.69
CA LYS A 38 15.83 -2.27 10.25
C LYS A 38 16.44 -1.82 11.57
N LEU A 39 16.72 -0.52 11.68
CA LEU A 39 17.32 0.13 12.85
C LEU A 39 16.32 1.12 13.47
N GLU A 40 16.13 1.04 14.76
CA GLU A 40 15.34 1.97 15.56
C GLU A 40 16.19 2.51 16.71
N CYS A 41 16.27 3.82 16.89
CA CYS A 41 17.02 4.39 18.01
C CYS A 41 16.37 4.01 19.35
N ILE A 42 17.17 3.50 20.29
CA ILE A 42 16.71 3.11 21.64
C ILE A 42 16.07 4.28 22.38
N LYS A 43 16.57 5.51 22.12
CA LYS A 43 16.07 6.74 22.75
C LYS A 43 14.73 7.22 22.18
N THR A 44 14.15 6.48 21.21
CA THR A 44 12.83 6.80 20.65
C THR A 44 11.78 6.77 21.78
N ARG A 45 10.92 7.78 21.80
CA ARG A 45 9.87 7.91 22.85
C ARG A 45 8.96 6.70 22.94
N HIS A 46 8.74 5.99 21.84
CA HIS A 46 7.88 4.81 21.75
C HIS A 46 8.55 3.70 20.92
N PRO A 47 9.43 2.90 21.52
CA PRO A 47 10.08 1.79 20.81
C PRO A 47 9.06 0.78 20.28
N GLN A 48 9.12 0.49 18.99
CA GLN A 48 8.17 -0.41 18.32
C GLN A 48 8.87 -1.66 17.74
N LEU A 49 10.15 -1.58 17.38
CA LEU A 49 10.83 -2.63 16.63
C LEU A 49 10.82 -3.98 17.38
N HIS A 50 10.97 -3.94 18.71
CA HIS A 50 10.91 -5.16 19.52
C HIS A 50 9.51 -5.79 19.52
N ILE A 51 8.46 -4.98 19.50
CA ILE A 51 7.07 -5.44 19.40
C ILE A 51 6.83 -6.02 18.01
N GLU A 52 7.23 -5.30 16.98
CA GLU A 52 7.12 -5.73 15.58
C GLU A 52 7.84 -7.07 15.34
N SER A 53 9.04 -7.24 15.91
CA SER A 53 9.78 -8.50 15.79
C SER A 53 9.04 -9.70 16.41
N LYS A 54 8.30 -9.48 17.50
CA LYS A 54 7.46 -10.52 18.10
C LYS A 54 6.30 -10.91 17.18
N PHE A 55 5.67 -9.92 16.53
CA PHE A 55 4.63 -10.21 15.52
C PHE A 55 5.18 -11.06 14.38
N TYR A 56 6.30 -10.68 13.80
CA TYR A 56 6.93 -11.50 12.76
C TYR A 56 7.19 -12.92 13.21
N LYS A 57 7.70 -13.13 14.44
CA LYS A 57 7.93 -14.48 14.99
C LYS A 57 6.64 -15.29 15.09
N MET A 58 5.53 -14.66 15.50
CA MET A 58 4.21 -15.33 15.57
C MET A 58 3.63 -15.67 14.19
N MET A 59 4.01 -14.92 13.15
CA MET A 59 3.58 -15.11 11.75
C MET A 59 4.51 -16.04 10.96
N GLN A 60 5.67 -16.45 11.50
CA GLN A 60 6.65 -17.26 10.77
C GLN A 60 6.03 -18.53 10.17
N GLY A 61 6.53 -18.92 8.99
CA GLY A 61 6.07 -20.08 8.23
C GLY A 61 4.87 -19.77 7.31
N GLY A 62 4.28 -18.58 7.40
CA GLY A 62 3.25 -18.13 6.47
C GLY A 62 3.82 -17.77 5.10
N VAL A 63 3.07 -18.15 4.04
CA VAL A 63 3.43 -17.74 2.68
C VAL A 63 3.38 -16.23 2.57
N GLY A 64 4.47 -15.60 2.08
CA GLY A 64 4.56 -14.15 1.94
C GLY A 64 4.73 -13.40 3.26
N ILE A 65 5.26 -14.06 4.29
CA ILE A 65 5.77 -13.44 5.52
C ILE A 65 7.29 -13.50 5.47
N PRO A 66 8.00 -12.37 5.58
CA PRO A 66 9.46 -12.39 5.54
C PRO A 66 10.06 -13.12 6.75
N THR A 67 11.14 -13.83 6.49
CA THR A 67 11.86 -14.56 7.54
C THR A 67 12.71 -13.60 8.36
N ILE A 68 12.58 -13.64 9.68
CA ILE A 68 13.46 -12.92 10.60
C ILE A 68 14.72 -13.73 10.83
N LYS A 69 15.87 -13.14 10.54
CA LYS A 69 17.19 -13.75 10.65
C LYS A 69 17.83 -13.51 12.01
N TRP A 70 17.64 -12.32 12.57
CA TRP A 70 18.18 -11.93 13.87
C TRP A 70 17.45 -10.71 14.43
N CYS A 71 17.38 -10.60 15.75
CA CYS A 71 16.88 -9.42 16.46
C CYS A 71 17.71 -9.22 17.73
N GLY A 72 18.05 -7.97 18.02
CA GLY A 72 18.80 -7.60 19.22
C GLY A 72 18.95 -6.10 19.35
N SER A 73 19.81 -5.68 20.27
CA SER A 73 20.20 -4.29 20.42
C SER A 73 21.70 -4.17 20.20
N GLU A 74 22.13 -3.14 19.50
CA GLU A 74 23.53 -2.87 19.20
C GLU A 74 23.80 -1.37 19.31
N GLY A 75 24.70 -0.98 20.22
CA GLY A 75 24.94 0.42 20.54
C GLY A 75 23.65 1.14 20.93
N ASP A 76 23.35 2.24 20.25
CA ASP A 76 22.15 3.08 20.49
C ASP A 76 20.91 2.60 19.71
N TYR A 77 20.92 1.38 19.11
CA TYR A 77 19.85 0.91 18.21
C TYR A 77 19.28 -0.44 18.61
N ASN A 78 17.96 -0.55 18.54
CA ASN A 78 17.26 -1.82 18.37
C ASN A 78 17.37 -2.20 16.89
N VAL A 79 17.62 -3.48 16.64
CA VAL A 79 17.92 -3.99 15.31
C VAL A 79 17.10 -5.21 15.00
N MET A 80 16.54 -5.26 13.78
CA MET A 80 15.90 -6.45 13.24
C MET A 80 16.49 -6.74 11.86
N VAL A 81 17.04 -7.95 11.69
CA VAL A 81 17.54 -8.45 10.41
C VAL A 81 16.55 -9.43 9.83
N MET A 82 16.17 -9.21 8.59
CA MET A 82 15.13 -9.98 7.91
C MET A 82 15.50 -10.29 6.46
N GLU A 83 14.77 -11.20 5.87
CA GLU A 83 14.85 -11.51 4.44
C GLU A 83 14.79 -10.23 3.60
N LEU A 84 15.71 -10.08 2.65
CA LEU A 84 15.66 -8.98 1.69
C LEU A 84 14.55 -9.26 0.67
N LEU A 85 13.71 -8.28 0.46
CA LEU A 85 12.61 -8.33 -0.51
C LEU A 85 12.84 -7.37 -1.67
N GLY A 86 12.06 -7.53 -2.71
CA GLY A 86 12.04 -6.67 -3.87
C GLY A 86 11.25 -5.37 -3.66
N PRO A 87 10.86 -4.69 -4.75
CA PRO A 87 10.13 -3.42 -4.70
C PRO A 87 8.73 -3.61 -4.11
N SER A 88 8.21 -2.54 -3.50
CA SER A 88 6.83 -2.46 -3.04
C SER A 88 5.86 -2.38 -4.22
N LEU A 89 4.57 -2.68 -3.97
CA LEU A 89 3.54 -2.49 -4.98
C LEU A 89 3.34 -1.01 -5.34
N GLU A 90 3.64 -0.07 -4.43
CA GLU A 90 3.65 1.37 -4.74
C GLU A 90 4.79 1.71 -5.70
N ASP A 91 6.01 1.18 -5.48
CA ASP A 91 7.14 1.36 -6.38
C ASP A 91 6.85 0.81 -7.78
N LEU A 92 6.28 -0.39 -7.85
CA LEU A 92 5.91 -1.04 -9.12
C LEU A 92 4.76 -0.32 -9.81
N PHE A 93 3.81 0.20 -9.05
CA PHE A 93 2.73 1.01 -9.58
C PHE A 93 3.26 2.29 -10.22
N ASN A 94 4.15 3.00 -9.53
CA ASN A 94 4.83 4.18 -10.08
C ASN A 94 5.69 3.82 -11.29
N PHE A 95 6.41 2.69 -11.28
CA PHE A 95 7.19 2.18 -12.41
C PHE A 95 6.32 1.90 -13.65
N CYS A 96 5.08 1.42 -13.45
CA CYS A 96 4.07 1.20 -14.49
C CYS A 96 3.25 2.46 -14.81
N SER A 97 3.78 3.65 -14.54
CA SER A 97 3.10 4.94 -14.79
C SER A 97 1.73 5.05 -14.10
N ARG A 98 1.64 4.48 -12.90
CA ARG A 98 0.45 4.47 -12.05
C ARG A 98 -0.77 3.84 -12.73
N ARG A 99 -0.55 2.75 -13.44
CA ARG A 99 -1.60 2.00 -14.11
C ARG A 99 -1.25 0.52 -14.12
N PHE A 100 -2.12 -0.30 -13.58
CA PHE A 100 -2.06 -1.75 -13.70
C PHE A 100 -3.17 -2.26 -14.61
N SER A 101 -2.87 -3.26 -15.41
CA SER A 101 -3.87 -4.00 -16.17
C SER A 101 -4.82 -4.76 -15.22
N LEU A 102 -6.03 -5.03 -15.68
CA LEU A 102 -6.98 -5.84 -14.92
C LEU A 102 -6.38 -7.20 -14.55
N LYS A 103 -5.62 -7.84 -15.44
CA LYS A 103 -4.90 -9.10 -15.16
C LYS A 103 -3.98 -8.96 -13.96
N THR A 104 -3.13 -7.93 -13.93
CA THR A 104 -2.22 -7.67 -12.81
C THR A 104 -2.99 -7.42 -11.51
N VAL A 105 -4.04 -6.60 -11.53
CA VAL A 105 -4.86 -6.34 -10.34
C VAL A 105 -5.50 -7.62 -9.80
N LEU A 106 -6.02 -8.49 -10.66
CA LEU A 106 -6.66 -9.74 -10.25
C LEU A 106 -5.66 -10.78 -9.73
N LEU A 107 -4.46 -10.89 -10.33
CA LEU A 107 -3.37 -11.72 -9.81
C LEU A 107 -2.94 -11.28 -8.41
N LEU A 108 -2.88 -9.96 -8.20
CA LEU A 108 -2.57 -9.37 -6.89
C LEU A 108 -3.69 -9.61 -5.89
N ALA A 109 -4.96 -9.40 -6.26
CA ALA A 109 -6.12 -9.53 -5.37
C ALA A 109 -6.15 -10.89 -4.68
N ASP A 110 -5.94 -12.00 -5.42
CA ASP A 110 -5.90 -13.35 -4.85
C ASP A 110 -4.83 -13.50 -3.77
N GLN A 111 -3.63 -12.95 -4.02
CA GLN A 111 -2.53 -13.02 -3.06
C GLN A 111 -2.76 -12.09 -1.86
N LEU A 112 -3.23 -10.86 -2.07
CA LEU A 112 -3.44 -9.87 -1.01
C LEU A 112 -4.54 -10.33 -0.04
N ILE A 113 -5.65 -10.88 -0.54
CA ILE A 113 -6.70 -11.49 0.29
C ILE A 113 -6.12 -12.66 1.10
N SER A 114 -5.31 -13.52 0.47
CA SER A 114 -4.69 -14.67 1.14
C SER A 114 -3.72 -14.27 2.25
N ARG A 115 -2.96 -13.16 2.08
CA ARG A 115 -2.06 -12.63 3.13
C ARG A 115 -2.87 -12.08 4.30
N THR A 116 -3.94 -11.36 4.01
CA THR A 116 -4.83 -10.80 5.03
C THR A 116 -5.54 -11.92 5.81
N ASP A 117 -6.09 -12.94 5.12
CA ASP A 117 -6.67 -14.13 5.76
C ASP A 117 -5.66 -14.82 6.70
N TYR A 118 -4.42 -15.02 6.23
CA TYR A 118 -3.38 -15.62 7.06
C TYR A 118 -3.16 -14.85 8.37
N ILE A 119 -3.00 -13.52 8.32
CA ILE A 119 -2.81 -12.68 9.49
C ILE A 119 -4.01 -12.79 10.43
N HIS A 120 -5.22 -12.73 9.89
CA HIS A 120 -6.46 -12.85 10.66
C HIS A 120 -6.60 -14.24 11.30
N SER A 121 -6.17 -15.31 10.62
CA SER A 121 -6.15 -16.67 11.15
C SER A 121 -5.20 -16.82 12.33
N ARG A 122 -4.15 -15.99 12.39
CA ARG A 122 -3.19 -15.90 13.51
C ARG A 122 -3.67 -15.01 14.65
N ASN A 123 -4.94 -14.55 14.63
CA ASN A 123 -5.61 -13.72 15.64
C ASN A 123 -5.19 -12.25 15.65
N PHE A 124 -4.65 -11.73 14.54
CA PHE A 124 -4.22 -10.34 14.42
C PHE A 124 -4.91 -9.65 13.26
N ILE A 125 -5.04 -8.33 13.36
CA ILE A 125 -5.37 -7.40 12.28
C ILE A 125 -4.17 -6.51 12.01
N HIS A 126 -3.97 -6.15 10.73
CA HIS A 126 -2.80 -5.39 10.29
C HIS A 126 -2.92 -3.89 10.59
N ARG A 127 -4.07 -3.31 10.30
CA ARG A 127 -4.46 -1.91 10.53
C ARG A 127 -3.76 -0.85 9.67
N ASP A 128 -2.87 -1.27 8.75
CA ASP A 128 -2.25 -0.35 7.78
C ASP A 128 -2.06 -1.05 6.43
N ILE A 129 -3.17 -1.53 5.88
CA ILE A 129 -3.20 -2.13 4.54
C ILE A 129 -3.03 -1.01 3.50
N LYS A 130 -1.89 -1.04 2.81
CA LYS A 130 -1.52 -0.07 1.76
C LYS A 130 -0.52 -0.69 0.79
N PRO A 131 -0.38 -0.15 -0.46
CA PRO A 131 0.56 -0.67 -1.45
C PRO A 131 2.02 -0.74 -0.98
N ASP A 132 2.45 0.22 -0.16
CA ASP A 132 3.82 0.29 0.38
C ASP A 132 4.17 -0.91 1.28
N ASN A 133 3.17 -1.52 1.92
CA ASN A 133 3.35 -2.63 2.84
C ASN A 133 3.25 -4.02 2.17
N PHE A 134 3.15 -4.05 0.84
CA PHE A 134 3.23 -5.27 0.04
C PHE A 134 4.44 -5.22 -0.88
N LEU A 135 5.38 -6.14 -0.70
CA LEU A 135 6.61 -6.23 -1.48
C LEU A 135 6.64 -7.52 -2.30
N MET A 136 7.22 -7.47 -3.48
CA MET A 136 7.49 -8.67 -4.24
C MET A 136 8.71 -9.41 -3.66
N GLY A 137 8.73 -10.73 -3.78
CA GLY A 137 9.91 -11.52 -3.48
C GLY A 137 11.03 -11.30 -4.51
N LEU A 138 12.19 -11.90 -4.27
CA LEU A 138 13.36 -11.86 -5.16
C LEU A 138 13.64 -13.23 -5.78
N GLY A 139 14.30 -13.24 -6.94
CA GLY A 139 14.72 -14.45 -7.62
C GLY A 139 13.56 -15.43 -7.88
N LYS A 140 13.67 -16.66 -7.40
CA LYS A 140 12.62 -17.70 -7.55
C LYS A 140 11.30 -17.36 -6.89
N LYS A 141 11.27 -16.40 -5.95
CA LYS A 141 10.08 -15.90 -5.27
C LYS A 141 9.52 -14.61 -5.88
N GLY A 142 10.01 -14.20 -7.04
CA GLY A 142 9.67 -12.93 -7.69
C GLY A 142 8.20 -12.77 -8.09
N ASN A 143 7.43 -13.85 -8.08
CA ASN A 143 5.98 -13.86 -8.30
C ASN A 143 5.15 -13.86 -7.02
N LEU A 144 5.80 -13.88 -5.84
CA LEU A 144 5.16 -13.96 -4.55
C LEU A 144 5.08 -12.58 -3.90
N VAL A 145 3.88 -12.20 -3.46
CA VAL A 145 3.65 -10.98 -2.68
C VAL A 145 3.86 -11.26 -1.20
N TYR A 146 4.69 -10.44 -0.58
CA TYR A 146 4.93 -10.42 0.88
C TYR A 146 4.18 -9.27 1.52
N ILE A 147 3.74 -9.45 2.76
CA ILE A 147 3.20 -8.38 3.60
C ILE A 147 4.19 -8.05 4.70
N ILE A 148 4.43 -6.75 4.93
CA ILE A 148 5.40 -6.23 5.87
C ILE A 148 4.79 -5.16 6.80
N ASP A 149 5.56 -4.71 7.78
CA ASP A 149 5.25 -3.62 8.72
C ASP A 149 4.08 -3.93 9.65
N PHE A 150 4.36 -4.78 10.65
CA PHE A 150 3.42 -5.09 11.72
C PHE A 150 3.46 -4.10 12.89
N GLY A 151 4.07 -2.92 12.71
CA GLY A 151 4.20 -1.90 13.76
C GLY A 151 2.86 -1.38 14.29
N LEU A 152 1.80 -1.46 13.49
CA LEU A 152 0.44 -1.10 13.90
C LEU A 152 -0.47 -2.32 14.12
N ALA A 153 0.03 -3.54 13.96
CA ALA A 153 -0.78 -4.74 14.12
C ALA A 153 -1.34 -4.87 15.54
N LYS A 154 -2.50 -5.49 15.65
CA LYS A 154 -3.20 -5.67 16.92
C LYS A 154 -3.84 -7.04 17.01
N LYS A 155 -3.74 -7.68 18.19
CA LYS A 155 -4.49 -8.88 18.51
C LYS A 155 -5.98 -8.51 18.61
N TYR A 156 -6.83 -9.12 17.78
CA TYR A 156 -8.27 -8.81 17.74
C TYR A 156 -9.12 -9.87 18.46
N ARG A 157 -8.55 -11.05 18.72
CA ARG A 157 -9.20 -12.09 19.53
C ARG A 157 -8.19 -12.87 20.36
N ASP A 158 -8.64 -13.46 21.44
CA ASP A 158 -7.81 -14.36 22.23
C ASP A 158 -7.49 -15.65 21.47
N GLY A 159 -6.25 -16.12 21.53
CA GLY A 159 -5.80 -17.29 20.77
C GLY A 159 -6.34 -18.62 21.27
N ARG A 160 -6.80 -18.70 22.54
CA ARG A 160 -7.32 -19.90 23.17
C ARG A 160 -8.85 -19.93 23.21
N THR A 161 -9.44 -18.84 23.67
CA THR A 161 -10.89 -18.74 23.84
C THR A 161 -11.61 -18.25 22.59
N HIS A 162 -10.87 -17.69 21.64
CA HIS A 162 -11.36 -17.01 20.44
C HIS A 162 -12.32 -15.84 20.73
N MET A 163 -12.32 -15.35 21.97
CA MET A 163 -13.11 -14.16 22.34
C MET A 163 -12.56 -12.94 21.61
N HIS A 164 -13.42 -12.26 20.89
CA HIS A 164 -13.12 -11.06 20.14
C HIS A 164 -12.93 -9.85 21.07
N ILE A 165 -12.08 -8.87 20.68
CA ILE A 165 -11.99 -7.60 21.39
C ILE A 165 -13.36 -6.90 21.38
N PRO A 166 -13.69 -6.15 22.46
CA PRO A 166 -14.98 -5.46 22.53
C PRO A 166 -15.06 -4.31 21.51
N TYR A 167 -16.29 -4.07 21.00
CA TYR A 167 -16.60 -2.89 20.23
C TYR A 167 -16.38 -1.62 21.06
N ARG A 168 -15.68 -0.63 20.49
CA ARG A 168 -15.41 0.66 21.11
C ARG A 168 -15.48 1.76 20.07
N GLU A 169 -15.86 2.96 20.53
CA GLU A 169 -15.87 4.19 19.73
C GLU A 169 -14.86 5.20 20.28
N ASN A 170 -14.77 6.35 19.64
CA ASN A 170 -13.87 7.46 19.99
C ASN A 170 -12.38 7.06 19.93
N LYS A 171 -12.01 6.21 18.97
CA LYS A 171 -10.63 5.84 18.67
C LYS A 171 -10.01 6.87 17.73
N ASN A 172 -8.73 7.16 17.93
CA ASN A 172 -7.97 7.92 16.94
C ASN A 172 -7.79 7.12 15.67
N LEU A 173 -7.74 7.82 14.53
CA LEU A 173 -7.44 7.19 13.24
C LEU A 173 -6.07 6.51 13.31
N THR A 174 -6.04 5.22 13.06
CA THR A 174 -4.83 4.40 12.99
C THR A 174 -4.65 3.91 11.56
N GLY A 175 -3.44 3.97 11.04
CA GLY A 175 -3.11 3.62 9.66
C GLY A 175 -3.15 4.80 8.70
N THR A 176 -3.10 4.53 7.43
CA THR A 176 -3.01 5.52 6.35
C THR A 176 -4.41 5.98 5.94
N ALA A 177 -4.73 7.25 6.15
CA ALA A 177 -6.07 7.82 5.93
C ALA A 177 -6.62 7.56 4.51
N ARG A 178 -5.76 7.55 3.49
CA ARG A 178 -6.13 7.25 2.09
C ARG A 178 -6.87 5.92 1.97
N TYR A 179 -6.39 4.89 2.65
CA TYR A 179 -6.90 3.52 2.54
C TYR A 179 -7.76 3.09 3.73
N ALA A 180 -7.76 3.83 4.85
CA ALA A 180 -8.53 3.51 6.05
C ALA A 180 -10.03 3.32 5.75
N SER A 181 -10.66 2.36 6.43
CA SER A 181 -12.10 2.10 6.31
C SER A 181 -12.94 3.30 6.79
N ILE A 182 -14.18 3.38 6.38
CA ILE A 182 -15.10 4.42 6.87
C ILE A 182 -15.25 4.31 8.39
N ASN A 183 -15.39 3.11 8.94
CA ASN A 183 -15.48 2.91 10.39
C ASN A 183 -14.25 3.43 11.14
N THR A 184 -13.05 3.26 10.57
CA THR A 184 -11.82 3.82 11.14
C THR A 184 -11.86 5.35 11.18
N HIS A 185 -12.36 6.02 10.14
CA HIS A 185 -12.56 7.46 10.12
C HIS A 185 -13.60 7.93 11.15
N LEU A 186 -14.63 7.14 11.40
CA LEU A 186 -15.67 7.41 12.41
C LEU A 186 -15.20 7.14 13.85
N GLY A 187 -13.96 6.71 14.03
CA GLY A 187 -13.41 6.43 15.37
C GLY A 187 -13.89 5.12 15.98
N ILE A 188 -14.35 4.18 15.17
CA ILE A 188 -14.73 2.85 15.62
C ILE A 188 -13.49 1.97 15.71
N GLU A 189 -13.40 1.11 16.72
CA GLU A 189 -12.32 0.13 16.87
C GLU A 189 -12.23 -0.75 15.61
N GLN A 190 -11.00 -0.98 15.13
CA GLN A 190 -10.77 -1.78 13.94
C GLN A 190 -10.92 -3.27 14.21
N SER A 191 -11.44 -4.00 13.22
CA SER A 191 -11.55 -5.45 13.20
C SER A 191 -11.18 -6.00 11.81
N ARG A 192 -11.42 -7.27 11.55
CA ARG A 192 -11.08 -7.92 10.26
C ARG A 192 -11.68 -7.23 9.05
N ARG A 193 -12.91 -6.73 9.17
CA ARG A 193 -13.63 -6.02 8.09
C ARG A 193 -12.89 -4.77 7.61
N ASP A 194 -12.19 -4.09 8.52
CA ASP A 194 -11.52 -2.82 8.21
C ASP A 194 -10.26 -3.05 7.35
N ASP A 195 -9.48 -4.11 7.62
CA ASP A 195 -8.35 -4.51 6.75
C ASP A 195 -8.84 -4.87 5.34
N LEU A 196 -9.98 -5.58 5.23
CA LEU A 196 -10.54 -5.97 3.93
C LEU A 196 -11.12 -4.76 3.16
N GLU A 197 -11.79 -3.82 3.84
CA GLU A 197 -12.27 -2.58 3.21
C GLU A 197 -11.08 -1.77 2.69
N SER A 198 -10.01 -1.65 3.47
CA SER A 198 -8.75 -1.02 3.05
C SER A 198 -8.17 -1.69 1.81
N LEU A 199 -8.17 -3.02 1.77
CA LEU A 199 -7.71 -3.77 0.61
C LEU A 199 -8.57 -3.48 -0.64
N GLY A 200 -9.89 -3.36 -0.48
CA GLY A 200 -10.78 -2.94 -1.57
C GLY A 200 -10.40 -1.57 -2.16
N TYR A 201 -10.03 -0.61 -1.30
CA TYR A 201 -9.54 0.70 -1.77
C TYR A 201 -8.17 0.61 -2.45
N VAL A 202 -7.28 -0.27 -2.00
CA VAL A 202 -6.00 -0.55 -2.69
C VAL A 202 -6.25 -1.10 -4.08
N LEU A 203 -7.15 -2.05 -4.25
CA LEU A 203 -7.49 -2.61 -5.57
C LEU A 203 -8.09 -1.55 -6.50
N MET A 204 -8.99 -0.70 -5.98
CA MET A 204 -9.54 0.41 -6.75
C MET A 204 -8.49 1.49 -7.08
N TYR A 205 -7.55 1.74 -6.20
CA TYR A 205 -6.41 2.62 -6.46
C TYR A 205 -5.56 2.11 -7.65
N PHE A 206 -5.27 0.82 -7.70
CA PHE A 206 -4.55 0.20 -8.82
C PHE A 206 -5.34 0.25 -10.14
N ASN A 207 -6.65 0.05 -10.10
CA ASN A 207 -7.51 0.14 -11.27
C ASN A 207 -7.63 1.58 -11.80
N ARG A 208 -7.78 2.57 -10.92
CA ARG A 208 -8.11 3.95 -11.27
C ARG A 208 -6.91 4.86 -11.48
N GLY A 209 -5.74 4.52 -10.91
CA GLY A 209 -4.58 5.41 -10.84
C GLY A 209 -4.58 6.33 -9.61
N SER A 210 -5.77 6.65 -9.08
CA SER A 210 -5.96 7.48 -7.89
C SER A 210 -7.33 7.23 -7.26
N LEU A 211 -7.52 7.72 -6.03
CA LEU A 211 -8.81 7.66 -5.33
C LEU A 211 -9.44 9.06 -5.25
N PRO A 212 -10.78 9.19 -5.24
CA PRO A 212 -11.48 10.48 -5.28
C PRO A 212 -11.17 11.43 -4.11
N TRP A 213 -10.64 10.90 -3.02
CA TRP A 213 -10.25 11.64 -1.81
C TRP A 213 -8.76 11.91 -1.69
N GLN A 214 -7.99 11.75 -2.79
CA GLN A 214 -6.59 12.17 -2.87
C GLN A 214 -6.47 13.64 -3.29
N GLY A 215 -5.35 14.28 -2.91
CA GLY A 215 -5.04 15.66 -3.33
C GLY A 215 -5.92 16.73 -2.68
N LEU A 216 -6.71 16.40 -1.65
CA LEU A 216 -7.54 17.39 -0.95
C LEU A 216 -6.65 18.36 -0.16
N LYS A 217 -6.83 19.65 -0.42
CA LYS A 217 -6.11 20.73 0.30
C LYS A 217 -6.74 20.94 1.67
N ALA A 218 -5.94 21.12 2.71
CA ALA A 218 -6.38 21.45 4.07
C ALA A 218 -5.28 22.24 4.78
N ALA A 219 -5.65 23.09 5.73
CA ALA A 219 -4.69 23.88 6.50
C ALA A 219 -4.02 23.06 7.60
N THR A 220 -4.73 22.08 8.17
CA THR A 220 -4.21 21.21 9.23
C THR A 220 -4.40 19.73 8.90
N LYS A 221 -3.60 18.88 9.55
CA LYS A 221 -3.72 17.41 9.45
C LYS A 221 -5.12 16.92 9.80
N ARG A 222 -5.71 17.48 10.87
CA ARG A 222 -7.07 17.16 11.30
C ARG A 222 -8.09 17.49 10.22
N GLN A 223 -8.06 18.70 9.67
CA GLN A 223 -8.94 19.09 8.56
C GLN A 223 -8.74 18.22 7.32
N LYS A 224 -7.49 17.82 7.03
CA LYS A 224 -7.21 16.87 5.94
C LYS A 224 -7.94 15.55 6.15
N TYR A 225 -7.88 15.00 7.35
CA TYR A 225 -8.56 13.75 7.68
C TYR A 225 -10.09 13.87 7.65
N GLU A 226 -10.64 14.96 8.15
CA GLU A 226 -12.06 15.27 8.08
C GLU A 226 -12.54 15.32 6.61
N ARG A 227 -11.85 16.05 5.75
CA ARG A 227 -12.17 16.13 4.31
C ARG A 227 -12.06 14.79 3.58
N ILE A 228 -11.04 13.99 3.90
CA ILE A 228 -10.90 12.63 3.35
C ILE A 228 -12.09 11.77 3.78
N SER A 229 -12.45 11.82 5.06
CA SER A 229 -13.60 11.09 5.61
C SER A 229 -14.91 11.48 4.92
N GLU A 230 -15.22 12.76 4.86
CA GLU A 230 -16.40 13.31 4.19
C GLU A 230 -16.48 12.88 2.71
N LYS A 231 -15.37 13.06 1.97
CA LYS A 231 -15.31 12.67 0.57
C LYS A 231 -15.47 11.17 0.36
N LYS A 232 -14.88 10.36 1.25
CA LYS A 232 -15.00 8.90 1.20
C LYS A 232 -16.44 8.44 1.49
N MET A 233 -17.10 9.02 2.49
CA MET A 233 -18.49 8.72 2.83
C MET A 233 -19.47 9.20 1.75
N SER A 234 -19.21 10.36 1.14
CA SER A 234 -20.07 10.92 0.08
C SER A 234 -19.85 10.32 -1.30
N THR A 235 -18.84 9.43 -1.46
CA THR A 235 -18.60 8.73 -2.73
C THR A 235 -19.28 7.35 -2.69
N PRO A 236 -20.37 7.14 -3.45
CA PRO A 236 -21.01 5.83 -3.57
C PRO A 236 -20.04 4.79 -4.12
N ILE A 237 -20.18 3.54 -3.69
CA ILE A 237 -19.36 2.41 -4.21
C ILE A 237 -19.53 2.28 -5.72
N GLU A 238 -20.75 2.48 -6.21
CA GLU A 238 -21.09 2.41 -7.63
C GLU A 238 -20.32 3.45 -8.45
N GLU A 239 -20.20 4.67 -7.94
CA GLU A 239 -19.43 5.74 -8.58
C GLU A 239 -17.92 5.46 -8.49
N LEU A 240 -17.45 4.96 -7.35
CA LEU A 240 -16.04 4.56 -7.19
C LEU A 240 -15.64 3.48 -8.20
N CYS A 241 -16.53 2.53 -8.49
CA CYS A 241 -16.26 1.37 -9.34
C CYS A 241 -16.81 1.48 -10.77
N LYS A 242 -17.41 2.61 -11.18
CA LYS A 242 -18.29 2.81 -12.34
C LYS A 242 -17.81 2.19 -13.66
N ILE A 243 -16.52 2.28 -13.94
CA ILE A 243 -15.93 1.80 -15.22
C ILE A 243 -15.15 0.50 -15.08
N HIS A 244 -15.27 -0.14 -13.94
CA HIS A 244 -14.55 -1.37 -13.62
C HIS A 244 -15.52 -2.54 -13.41
N PRO A 245 -15.07 -3.79 -13.49
CA PRO A 245 -15.92 -4.95 -13.26
C PRO A 245 -16.70 -4.87 -11.95
N THR A 246 -17.95 -5.35 -11.98
CA THR A 246 -18.90 -5.27 -10.85
C THR A 246 -18.44 -6.01 -9.60
N GLU A 247 -17.50 -6.94 -9.75
CA GLU A 247 -16.88 -7.70 -8.68
C GLU A 247 -16.19 -6.79 -7.66
N PHE A 248 -15.59 -5.69 -8.10
CA PHE A 248 -14.97 -4.72 -7.19
C PHE A 248 -16.03 -4.01 -6.31
N SER A 249 -17.17 -3.65 -6.88
CA SER A 249 -18.27 -3.06 -6.11
C SER A 249 -18.91 -4.09 -5.16
N THR A 250 -19.05 -5.33 -5.60
CA THR A 250 -19.55 -6.45 -4.80
C THR A 250 -18.63 -6.72 -3.61
N TYR A 251 -17.31 -6.74 -3.84
CA TYR A 251 -16.31 -6.87 -2.77
C TYR A 251 -16.45 -5.76 -1.71
N LEU A 252 -16.49 -4.50 -2.12
CA LEU A 252 -16.59 -3.37 -1.19
C LEU A 252 -17.92 -3.36 -0.42
N ARG A 253 -19.05 -3.68 -1.09
CA ARG A 253 -20.34 -3.82 -0.41
C ARG A 253 -20.32 -4.93 0.65
N TYR A 254 -19.75 -6.08 0.29
CA TYR A 254 -19.57 -7.19 1.23
C TYR A 254 -18.78 -6.74 2.47
N CYS A 255 -17.61 -6.12 2.28
CA CYS A 255 -16.78 -5.66 3.41
C CYS A 255 -17.52 -4.66 4.31
N ARG A 256 -18.28 -3.70 3.75
CA ARG A 256 -19.03 -2.71 4.51
C ARG A 256 -20.25 -3.27 5.25
N GLN A 257 -20.79 -4.41 4.81
CA GLN A 257 -21.91 -5.09 5.46
C GLN A 257 -21.49 -5.99 6.60
N LEU A 258 -20.22 -6.37 6.69
CA LEU A 258 -19.70 -7.21 7.78
C LEU A 258 -19.90 -6.54 9.14
N ARG A 259 -20.39 -7.31 10.10
CA ARG A 259 -20.48 -6.89 11.51
C ARG A 259 -19.09 -6.85 12.13
N PHE A 260 -18.95 -6.16 13.26
CA PHE A 260 -17.66 -5.93 13.92
C PHE A 260 -16.90 -7.22 14.24
N GLU A 261 -17.57 -8.23 14.79
CA GLU A 261 -16.96 -9.51 15.18
C GLU A 261 -17.06 -10.58 14.08
N GLU A 262 -17.74 -10.28 12.99
CA GLU A 262 -18.04 -11.25 11.95
C GLU A 262 -16.77 -11.77 11.27
N ARG A 263 -16.74 -13.10 11.07
CA ARG A 263 -15.68 -13.72 10.29
C ARG A 263 -15.95 -13.54 8.80
N PRO A 264 -15.05 -12.86 8.06
CA PRO A 264 -15.19 -12.75 6.62
C PRO A 264 -15.05 -14.12 5.92
N ASP A 265 -15.80 -14.31 4.85
CA ASP A 265 -15.60 -15.43 3.92
C ASP A 265 -14.53 -15.06 2.88
N TYR A 266 -13.27 -15.33 3.23
CA TYR A 266 -12.13 -15.06 2.35
C TYR A 266 -12.16 -15.93 1.10
N SER A 267 -12.71 -17.15 1.20
CA SER A 267 -12.84 -18.07 0.06
C SER A 267 -13.79 -17.49 -0.97
N TYR A 268 -14.94 -16.97 -0.54
CA TYR A 268 -15.88 -16.25 -1.39
C TYR A 268 -15.22 -15.04 -2.08
N LEU A 269 -14.53 -14.20 -1.32
CA LEU A 269 -13.87 -12.99 -1.87
C LEU A 269 -12.79 -13.34 -2.91
N ARG A 270 -12.03 -14.39 -2.67
CA ARG A 270 -11.06 -14.91 -3.65
C ARG A 270 -11.76 -15.49 -4.87
N GLN A 271 -12.82 -16.27 -4.68
CA GLN A 271 -13.58 -16.88 -5.77
C GLN A 271 -14.23 -15.82 -6.66
N LEU A 272 -14.71 -14.72 -6.11
CA LEU A 272 -15.26 -13.59 -6.84
C LEU A 272 -14.28 -13.08 -7.91
N PHE A 273 -13.03 -12.82 -7.53
CA PHE A 273 -11.99 -12.35 -8.46
C PHE A 273 -11.43 -13.46 -9.37
N ARG A 274 -11.39 -14.71 -8.90
CA ARG A 274 -10.98 -15.85 -9.72
C ARG A 274 -11.98 -16.13 -10.85
N THR A 275 -13.26 -16.04 -10.56
CA THR A 275 -14.30 -16.17 -11.57
C THR A 275 -14.16 -15.09 -12.65
N LEU A 276 -13.97 -13.84 -12.24
CA LEU A 276 -13.70 -12.74 -13.15
C LEU A 276 -12.41 -12.99 -13.97
N PHE A 277 -11.34 -13.45 -13.33
CA PHE A 277 -10.07 -13.75 -14.01
C PHE A 277 -10.24 -14.75 -15.15
N HIS A 278 -10.98 -15.84 -14.87
CA HIS A 278 -11.28 -16.86 -15.88
C HIS A 278 -12.23 -16.38 -16.97
N SER A 279 -13.25 -15.59 -16.63
CA SER A 279 -14.19 -15.02 -17.62
C SER A 279 -13.52 -14.07 -18.61
N GLN A 280 -12.41 -13.44 -18.20
CA GLN A 280 -11.58 -12.60 -19.07
C GLN A 280 -10.58 -13.40 -19.92
N GLY A 281 -10.57 -14.75 -19.83
CA GLY A 281 -9.65 -15.61 -20.55
C GLY A 281 -8.19 -15.50 -20.07
N PHE A 282 -7.95 -14.98 -18.87
CA PHE A 282 -6.58 -14.87 -18.32
C PHE A 282 -6.07 -16.22 -17.81
N THR A 283 -4.74 -16.38 -17.82
CA THR A 283 -4.04 -17.57 -17.31
C THR A 283 -3.15 -17.18 -16.13
N TYR A 284 -2.99 -18.09 -15.15
CA TYR A 284 -2.12 -17.91 -13.97
C TYR A 284 -0.65 -18.17 -14.33
N ASP A 285 -0.13 -17.35 -15.24
CA ASP A 285 1.29 -17.35 -15.63
C ASP A 285 2.18 -16.49 -14.75
N TYR A 286 1.58 -15.74 -13.82
CA TYR A 286 2.25 -14.76 -12.94
C TYR A 286 3.08 -13.72 -13.70
N VAL A 287 2.71 -13.43 -14.95
CA VAL A 287 3.31 -12.34 -15.72
C VAL A 287 2.57 -11.05 -15.39
N PHE A 288 3.23 -10.19 -14.62
CA PHE A 288 2.72 -8.88 -14.24
C PHE A 288 3.17 -7.79 -15.22
N ASP A 289 2.52 -6.64 -15.21
CA ASP A 289 2.82 -5.51 -16.11
C ASP A 289 4.29 -5.09 -16.07
N TRP A 290 4.91 -5.06 -14.89
CA TRP A 290 6.33 -4.70 -14.75
C TRP A 290 7.30 -5.74 -15.32
N ASN A 291 6.88 -6.99 -15.46
CA ASN A 291 7.67 -8.00 -16.16
C ASN A 291 7.72 -7.71 -17.66
N MET A 292 6.59 -7.29 -18.24
CA MET A 292 6.50 -6.97 -19.66
C MET A 292 7.34 -5.75 -20.04
N LEU A 293 7.38 -4.72 -19.19
CA LEU A 293 8.20 -3.52 -19.42
C LEU A 293 9.71 -3.83 -19.44
N LYS A 294 10.17 -4.75 -18.61
CA LYS A 294 11.57 -5.22 -18.66
C LYS A 294 11.90 -5.97 -19.94
N PHE A 295 10.98 -6.78 -20.46
CA PHE A 295 11.16 -7.52 -21.70
C PHE A 295 11.07 -6.63 -22.94
N GLY A 296 10.26 -5.55 -22.92
CA GLY A 296 10.15 -4.59 -24.01
C GLY A 296 11.45 -3.83 -24.26
N ASN A 297 12.19 -3.48 -23.21
CA ASN A 297 13.49 -2.81 -23.32
C ASN A 297 14.64 -3.76 -23.71
N ALA A 298 14.46 -5.07 -23.62
CA ALA A 298 15.45 -6.07 -24.03
C ALA A 298 15.27 -6.56 -25.47
N ARG A 299 14.20 -6.16 -26.15
CA ARG A 299 13.87 -6.54 -27.53
C ARG A 299 13.95 -5.36 -28.51
N GLN A 300 15.04 -4.57 -28.47
CA GLN A 300 15.52 -3.95 -29.72
C GLN A 300 16.60 -4.85 -30.29
N PRO A 301 16.31 -5.66 -31.32
CA PRO A 301 17.37 -6.30 -32.08
C PRO A 301 18.11 -5.17 -32.80
N SER A 302 19.39 -5.03 -32.54
CA SER A 302 20.30 -4.36 -33.47
C SER A 302 20.13 -5.04 -34.82
N LEU A 303 19.56 -4.32 -35.79
CA LEU A 303 19.57 -4.74 -37.18
C LEU A 303 21.02 -5.08 -37.58
N PRO A 304 21.29 -6.25 -38.15
CA PRO A 304 22.60 -6.53 -38.68
C PRO A 304 22.88 -5.59 -39.87
N SER A 305 23.98 -4.87 -39.81
CA SER A 305 24.51 -4.13 -40.94
C SER A 305 24.63 -5.07 -42.13
N ALA A 306 23.87 -4.83 -43.17
CA ALA A 306 24.03 -5.54 -44.44
C ALA A 306 25.46 -5.30 -44.95
N GLN A 307 26.26 -6.36 -45.00
CA GLN A 307 27.50 -6.43 -45.75
C GLN A 307 27.17 -6.27 -47.22
N GLN A 308 27.70 -5.21 -47.82
CA GLN A 308 27.74 -5.09 -49.27
C GLN A 308 28.78 -6.03 -49.86
N PRO A 309 28.49 -6.78 -50.94
CA PRO A 309 29.51 -7.51 -51.67
C PRO A 309 30.30 -6.56 -52.60
N LEU A 310 31.62 -6.69 -52.55
CA LEU A 310 32.54 -6.12 -53.53
C LEU A 310 32.33 -6.78 -54.92
N ALA A 311 32.12 -5.97 -55.93
CA ALA A 311 32.40 -6.35 -57.34
C ALA A 311 33.10 -5.22 -58.05
N HIS A 312 34.26 -5.53 -58.59
CA HIS A 312 35.10 -4.73 -59.47
C HIS A 312 34.41 -4.39 -60.82
N LEU A 313 34.69 -3.21 -61.37
CA LEU A 313 35.32 -2.95 -62.67
C LEU A 313 35.10 -1.47 -63.13
N GLN A 314 36.19 -0.82 -63.50
CA GLN A 314 36.30 0.48 -64.20
C GLN A 314 36.13 0.31 -65.71
N PRO A 315 36.35 1.36 -66.59
CA PRO A 315 36.03 2.82 -66.53
C PRO A 315 35.37 3.34 -67.83
N ALA A 316 34.95 4.57 -67.86
CA ALA A 316 35.30 5.59 -68.94
C ALA A 316 34.23 6.67 -69.13
N ASN A 317 34.72 7.91 -69.06
CA ASN A 317 34.46 9.13 -69.85
C ASN A 317 33.05 9.69 -70.05
N ALA A 318 32.82 10.92 -69.59
CA ALA A 318 32.69 12.17 -70.36
C ALA A 318 31.88 13.22 -69.57
N ALA A 319 32.39 14.44 -69.50
CA ALA A 319 31.78 15.64 -68.94
C ALA A 319 31.12 16.47 -70.07
N PRO A 320 30.63 17.72 -69.75
CA PRO A 320 29.30 18.14 -69.32
C PRO A 320 28.57 18.96 -70.46
N PRO A 321 27.53 19.75 -70.38
CA PRO A 321 27.46 20.99 -69.59
C PRO A 321 26.07 21.45 -69.02
N SER A 322 26.15 22.37 -68.07
CA SER A 322 25.47 23.65 -67.83
C SER A 322 23.93 23.84 -67.94
N GLY A 323 23.44 24.55 -66.89
CA GLY A 323 22.25 25.43 -67.01
C GLY A 323 21.51 25.57 -65.69
N THR A 324 21.87 26.61 -64.90
CA THR A 324 21.05 27.75 -64.41
C THR A 324 19.60 27.45 -64.00
N THR A 325 19.09 27.82 -62.90
CA THR A 325 18.95 29.03 -62.07
C THR A 325 17.90 28.84 -60.98
N ASN A 326 18.10 29.47 -59.86
CA ASN A 326 17.17 30.15 -58.94
C ASN A 326 15.90 29.39 -58.43
N ASP A 327 15.42 29.49 -57.22
CA ASP A 327 15.53 30.45 -56.12
C ASP A 327 14.89 29.91 -54.84
N GLN A 328 15.43 30.36 -53.71
CA GLN A 328 14.79 30.79 -52.47
C GLN A 328 14.02 29.81 -51.57
N GLU A 329 14.59 29.63 -50.40
CA GLU A 329 14.16 29.98 -49.04
C GLU A 329 13.05 29.14 -48.38
N HIS A 330 13.33 28.43 -47.33
CA HIS A 330 13.15 28.84 -45.93
C HIS A 330 13.68 27.81 -44.94
N ARG A 331 14.29 28.34 -43.93
CA ARG A 331 14.93 27.76 -42.73
C ARG A 331 13.99 26.93 -41.87
N SER A 332 14.50 25.86 -41.25
CA SER A 332 14.68 25.85 -39.79
C SER A 332 15.45 24.59 -39.32
N SER A 333 16.38 24.88 -38.48
CA SER A 333 17.38 24.01 -37.90
C SER A 333 16.88 23.22 -36.67
N SER A 334 17.30 21.99 -36.54
CA SER A 334 17.48 21.39 -35.23
C SER A 334 18.60 20.35 -35.28
N ARG A 335 19.63 20.61 -34.50
CA ARG A 335 20.77 19.70 -34.27
C ARG A 335 20.59 18.96 -33.00
N PRO A 336 21.08 17.72 -32.87
CA PRO A 336 21.09 16.94 -31.64
C PRO A 336 22.35 17.17 -30.80
N TYR A 337 22.21 17.10 -29.49
CA TYR A 337 23.32 17.16 -28.53
C TYR A 337 23.85 15.79 -28.21
N THR A 338 25.12 15.63 -28.44
CA THR A 338 25.96 14.49 -28.03
C THR A 338 26.55 14.71 -26.63
N ARG A 339 26.62 13.64 -25.92
CA ARG A 339 27.19 13.41 -24.58
C ARG A 339 28.70 13.42 -24.62
N GLN A 340 29.34 14.07 -23.62
CA GLN A 340 30.70 13.67 -23.20
C GLN A 340 30.90 13.85 -21.70
N CYS A 341 31.47 12.80 -21.09
CA CYS A 341 31.91 12.73 -19.69
C CYS A 341 33.35 13.28 -19.59
N LEU A 342 33.71 13.66 -18.36
CA LEU A 342 34.97 13.54 -17.65
C LEU A 342 35.45 14.81 -16.96
N GLY A 343 35.85 14.66 -15.69
CA GLY A 343 36.94 15.43 -15.13
C GLY A 343 36.76 16.02 -13.74
N LEU A 344 37.50 15.48 -12.84
CA LEU A 344 37.72 15.72 -11.42
C LEU A 344 38.27 17.12 -11.01
N GLY A 345 37.91 17.55 -9.79
CA GLY A 345 38.76 18.13 -8.75
C GLY A 345 38.71 19.65 -8.54
N PRO A 346 39.28 20.19 -7.48
CA PRO A 346 38.53 20.71 -6.35
C PRO A 346 38.77 22.20 -6.00
N ALA A 347 38.06 22.68 -4.98
CA ALA A 347 38.40 23.72 -4.02
C ALA A 347 37.98 25.20 -4.23
N GLY A 348 37.28 25.69 -3.22
CA GLY A 348 37.47 26.97 -2.54
C GLY A 348 36.42 28.06 -2.75
N PRO A 349 36.15 28.82 -1.72
CA PRO A 349 34.86 29.50 -1.55
C PRO A 349 34.90 31.01 -1.86
N THR A 350 33.77 31.60 -2.25
CA THR A 350 33.51 33.05 -2.00
C THR A 350 32.02 33.39 -1.98
N VAL A 351 31.73 34.21 -1.10
CA VAL A 351 30.59 35.01 -0.63
C VAL A 351 29.80 35.72 -1.75
N GLY A 352 28.44 35.75 -1.60
CA GLY A 352 27.72 36.98 -1.78
C GLY A 352 26.51 37.00 -2.73
N THR A 353 25.41 37.38 -2.14
CA THR A 353 24.29 38.19 -2.64
C THR A 353 23.03 37.51 -3.18
N SER A 354 21.97 37.89 -2.49
CA SER A 354 20.56 37.59 -2.67
C SER A 354 20.03 37.88 -4.07
N SER A 355 19.20 36.95 -4.58
CA SER A 355 18.13 37.31 -5.49
C SER A 355 16.95 36.34 -5.37
N ARG A 356 15.82 36.90 -5.07
CA ARG A 356 14.48 36.34 -4.93
C ARG A 356 14.08 35.71 -6.26
N ARG A 357 13.90 34.37 -6.31
CA ARG A 357 13.26 33.67 -7.43
C ARG A 357 12.16 32.75 -6.90
N GLN A 358 10.98 32.98 -7.44
CA GLN A 358 9.77 32.18 -7.24
C GLN A 358 10.06 30.70 -7.55
N LYS A 359 9.77 29.83 -6.58
CA LYS A 359 9.79 28.39 -6.76
C LYS A 359 8.48 27.96 -7.40
N HIS A 360 8.57 27.45 -8.61
CA HIS A 360 7.59 26.50 -9.15
C HIS A 360 7.67 25.23 -8.28
N GLU A 361 6.59 24.92 -7.61
CA GLU A 361 6.41 23.67 -6.91
C GLU A 361 6.23 22.54 -7.93
N THR A 362 7.27 21.78 -8.16
CA THR A 362 7.16 20.43 -8.68
C THR A 362 6.53 19.57 -7.59
N LEU A 363 5.37 18.98 -7.88
CA LEU A 363 4.67 18.03 -7.04
C LEU A 363 5.56 16.82 -6.76
N ASP A 364 6.17 16.81 -5.58
CA ASP A 364 6.85 15.65 -5.05
C ASP A 364 5.82 14.54 -4.78
N ALA A 365 5.88 13.50 -5.60
CA ALA A 365 5.17 12.23 -5.37
C ALA A 365 5.89 11.39 -4.30
N ARG A 366 6.20 11.97 -3.15
CA ARG A 366 6.56 11.22 -1.95
C ARG A 366 5.29 10.95 -1.20
N GLY A 367 4.98 9.66 -1.03
CA GLY A 367 3.84 9.19 -0.28
C GLY A 367 3.73 9.91 1.06
N ASP A 368 2.53 10.33 1.40
CA ASP A 368 2.19 10.90 2.69
C ASP A 368 2.59 9.90 3.80
N GLN A 369 3.84 9.98 4.27
CA GLN A 369 4.25 9.35 5.51
C GLN A 369 3.74 10.24 6.63
N ASP A 370 2.46 10.03 6.98
CA ASP A 370 1.91 10.61 8.18
C ASP A 370 2.56 9.93 9.39
N ASN A 371 3.63 10.55 9.90
CA ASN A 371 4.18 10.21 11.20
C ASN A 371 3.08 10.35 12.25
N GLN A 372 2.74 9.25 12.85
CA GLN A 372 1.77 9.15 13.92
C GLN A 372 2.37 9.77 15.18
N GLU A 373 1.96 10.99 15.51
CA GLU A 373 2.08 11.46 16.89
C GLU A 373 1.20 10.59 17.78
N LYS A 374 1.87 9.66 18.47
CA LYS A 374 1.35 9.11 19.71
C LYS A 374 1.73 10.09 20.83
N SER A 375 1.04 11.20 20.93
CA SER A 375 1.10 12.05 22.09
C SER A 375 -0.22 12.01 22.84
N ASP A 376 -0.10 11.84 24.15
CA ASP A 376 -1.05 12.16 25.20
C ASP A 376 -2.12 11.13 25.54
N LEU A 377 -1.66 10.17 26.31
CA LEU A 377 -2.49 9.55 27.35
C LEU A 377 -1.60 9.09 28.52
N GLN A 378 -1.11 10.09 29.29
CA GLN A 378 -0.76 9.94 30.72
C GLN A 378 -0.23 11.29 31.22
N ALA A 379 -1.14 12.12 31.67
CA ALA A 379 -0.97 13.09 32.77
C ALA A 379 -2.15 14.08 32.74
N ALA A 380 -3.11 13.91 33.64
CA ALA A 380 -3.83 14.99 34.26
C ALA A 380 -4.80 14.45 35.31
N GLY A 381 -4.30 14.27 36.51
CA GLY A 381 -5.10 14.50 37.70
C GLY A 381 -5.02 16.00 37.97
N GLY A 382 -6.17 16.71 38.06
CA GLY A 382 -6.20 18.10 38.48
C GLY A 382 -7.29 18.89 37.80
N GLY A 383 -8.33 19.25 38.55
CA GLY A 383 -9.60 19.87 38.20
C GLY A 383 -9.58 21.10 37.34
N GLY A 384 -10.66 21.29 36.60
CA GLY A 384 -11.00 22.50 35.85
C GLY A 384 -12.21 22.26 34.97
N GLN A 385 -13.36 22.80 35.42
CA GLN A 385 -14.57 22.85 34.63
C GLN A 385 -14.34 23.65 33.35
N GLU A 386 -14.49 23.00 32.19
CA GLU A 386 -14.71 23.73 30.94
C GLU A 386 -15.74 22.99 30.06
N ARG A 387 -16.57 23.83 29.47
CA ARG A 387 -17.83 23.55 28.80
C ARG A 387 -17.71 22.51 27.68
N ARG A 388 -18.50 21.45 27.80
CA ARG A 388 -18.82 20.52 26.71
C ARG A 388 -19.64 21.25 25.63
N VAL A 389 -19.05 21.45 24.48
CA VAL A 389 -19.81 21.71 23.25
C VAL A 389 -20.06 20.34 22.60
N SER A 390 -21.24 19.83 22.84
CA SER A 390 -21.76 18.62 22.21
C SER A 390 -22.20 18.99 20.78
N MET A 391 -21.44 18.55 19.76
CA MET A 391 -21.96 18.49 18.41
C MET A 391 -22.89 17.27 18.28
N ARG A 392 -24.17 17.50 18.47
CA ARG A 392 -25.23 16.60 17.99
C ARG A 392 -25.29 16.72 16.47
N LEU A 393 -24.83 15.71 15.76
CA LEU A 393 -25.18 15.50 14.36
C LEU A 393 -26.62 14.93 14.33
N HIS A 394 -27.50 15.66 13.68
CA HIS A 394 -28.88 15.32 13.42
C HIS A 394 -29.03 13.93 12.80
N ARG A 395 -29.67 13.04 13.52
CA ARG A 395 -30.44 11.95 12.93
C ARG A 395 -31.76 12.54 12.42
N SER A 396 -31.91 12.75 11.14
CA SER A 396 -33.15 13.00 10.46
C SER A 396 -33.64 11.75 9.75
N ASN A 397 -34.70 11.22 10.29
CA ASN A 397 -35.86 10.60 9.64
C ASN A 397 -35.69 9.56 8.54
N ALA A 398 -35.90 8.31 8.91
CA ALA A 398 -36.65 7.36 8.11
C ALA A 398 -37.46 6.46 9.04
N ALA A 399 -38.62 6.97 9.45
CA ALA A 399 -39.70 6.18 10.04
C ALA A 399 -41.02 6.86 9.70
N ALA A 400 -41.64 6.45 8.62
CA ALA A 400 -43.07 6.60 8.37
C ALA A 400 -43.50 5.49 7.42
N ALA A 401 -44.32 4.62 7.95
CA ALA A 401 -45.35 3.78 7.32
C ALA A 401 -45.29 2.32 7.75
N ALA A 402 -45.97 2.00 8.83
CA ALA A 402 -46.75 0.77 8.94
C ALA A 402 -47.79 0.99 10.06
N GLY A 403 -49.04 0.98 9.66
CA GLY A 403 -50.24 1.35 10.44
C GLY A 403 -50.58 0.39 11.57
N GLU A 404 -51.38 0.95 12.41
CA GLU A 404 -52.08 0.38 13.54
C GLU A 404 -52.88 -0.89 13.19
N MET A 405 -52.82 -1.86 14.08
CA MET A 405 -53.96 -2.67 14.45
C MET A 405 -53.75 -3.32 15.83
N HIS A 406 -54.44 -2.78 16.82
CA HIS A 406 -54.79 -3.50 18.05
C HIS A 406 -55.97 -4.42 17.80
N PRO A 407 -56.07 -5.56 18.52
CA PRO A 407 -57.21 -5.71 19.42
C PRO A 407 -56.92 -6.38 20.78
N LYS A 408 -57.43 -5.72 21.79
CA LYS A 408 -58.18 -6.13 23.00
C LYS A 408 -58.05 -7.58 23.53
N SER A 409 -57.65 -7.58 24.79
CA SER A 409 -57.91 -8.43 25.96
C SER A 409 -59.01 -9.49 25.85
N LYS A 410 -58.72 -10.69 26.45
CA LYS A 410 -59.62 -11.33 27.43
C LYS A 410 -58.88 -12.36 28.29
N LYS A 411 -59.08 -12.17 29.61
CA LYS A 411 -58.79 -13.11 30.71
C LYS A 411 -59.59 -14.38 30.60
N ARG A 412 -59.08 -15.54 31.04
CA ARG A 412 -59.63 -16.42 32.12
C ARG A 412 -58.94 -17.78 32.13
N ASN A 413 -58.30 -18.07 33.23
CA ASN A 413 -58.64 -19.04 34.28
C ASN A 413 -58.65 -20.56 33.93
N LYS A 414 -57.77 -21.19 34.67
CA LYS A 414 -57.97 -22.39 35.55
C LYS A 414 -57.85 -23.79 34.98
N LYS A 415 -56.94 -24.45 35.65
CA LYS A 415 -57.03 -25.77 36.33
C LYS A 415 -56.66 -27.03 35.55
N SER A 416 -55.60 -27.64 36.12
CA SER A 416 -55.52 -28.99 36.71
C SER A 416 -55.43 -30.21 35.79
N GLY A 417 -54.39 -30.94 36.02
CA GLY A 417 -54.58 -32.36 36.33
C GLY A 417 -53.96 -33.38 35.38
N GLY A 418 -53.12 -34.19 35.91
CA GLY A 418 -53.08 -35.64 35.63
C GLY A 418 -51.97 -36.12 34.70
N THR A 419 -50.84 -36.51 35.15
CA THR A 419 -50.43 -37.87 35.54
C THR A 419 -50.56 -38.94 34.47
N VAL A 420 -49.38 -39.60 34.20
CA VAL A 420 -49.12 -41.02 34.04
C VAL A 420 -48.95 -41.58 32.61
N THR A 421 -47.71 -42.05 32.39
CA THR A 421 -47.24 -43.30 31.75
C THR A 421 -47.61 -43.63 30.33
N ARG A 422 -46.65 -43.75 29.49
CA ARG A 422 -45.80 -44.90 29.16
C ARG A 422 -44.67 -44.49 28.24
#